data_593069f6def03cebca8d238dbb14f498
#
_entry.id   593069f6def03cebca8d238dbb14f498
#
_cell.length_a   1.000
_cell.length_b   1.000
_cell.length_c   1.000
_cell.angle_alpha   90.00
_cell.angle_beta   90.00
_cell.angle_gamma   90.00
#
_symmetry.space_group_name_H-M   'P 1'
#
loop_
_entity.id
_entity.type
_entity.pdbx_description
1 polymer ?
#
loop_
_entity_poly.entity_id
_entity_poly.type
_entity_poly.pdbx_seq_one_letter_code
_entity_poly.pdbx_strand_id
1 'polypeptide(L)'
;MTAAWTDYDTHARTRPRGDFWGQVRRTVRGQPVAQAQIDMIVEAAVAHLALEPGDRLLDLACGNGALSRPLFQRCAGGVGVDISDYLVSVAREHFAGPAHGYVVMDAAAYAETAAPDGITKALCYGSLSYLADDAAARMLRALHGRFPALRRILLGNLPDPARAGLFYPAGAAAELREPRSSIGAWRSPVEVAALAGPGWDVWCHTMPPDFFAAHYRYDAVLVRR
;
A
#
# COMPACT_ATOMS: atom_id res chain seq x y z
N MET A 1 -9.92 14.39 -21.13
CA MET A 1 -8.44 14.41 -21.04
C MET A 1 -8.04 13.29 -20.11
N THR A 2 -7.43 12.23 -20.61
CA THR A 2 -6.88 11.12 -19.82
C THR A 2 -5.77 11.68 -18.94
N ALA A 3 -5.89 11.55 -17.64
CA ALA A 3 -4.80 11.92 -16.73
C ALA A 3 -3.61 10.98 -17.01
N ALA A 4 -2.49 11.54 -17.46
CA ALA A 4 -1.31 10.77 -17.78
C ALA A 4 -0.84 9.99 -16.53
N TRP A 5 -0.46 8.73 -16.73
CA TRP A 5 0.23 7.94 -15.72
C TRP A 5 1.45 8.71 -15.21
N THR A 6 1.57 8.82 -13.92
CA THR A 6 2.71 9.50 -13.32
C THR A 6 3.64 8.44 -12.75
N ASP A 7 4.85 8.39 -13.29
CA ASP A 7 5.95 7.70 -12.66
C ASP A 7 6.22 8.34 -11.28
N TYR A 8 6.03 7.56 -10.22
CA TYR A 8 6.18 8.05 -8.85
C TYR A 8 7.61 8.50 -8.53
N ASP A 9 8.63 7.84 -9.10
CA ASP A 9 10.02 8.24 -8.93
C ASP A 9 10.27 9.63 -9.53
N THR A 10 9.88 9.82 -10.79
CA THR A 10 10.00 11.12 -11.47
C THR A 10 9.21 12.20 -10.73
N HIS A 11 7.97 11.92 -10.31
CA HIS A 11 7.16 12.88 -9.55
C HIS A 11 7.82 13.26 -8.22
N ALA A 12 8.31 12.28 -7.45
CA ALA A 12 8.92 12.52 -6.17
C ALA A 12 10.14 13.44 -6.26
N ARG A 13 10.96 13.29 -7.33
CA ARG A 13 12.13 14.14 -7.59
C ARG A 13 11.76 15.60 -7.87
N THR A 14 10.53 15.90 -8.28
CA THR A 14 10.05 17.28 -8.48
C THR A 14 9.61 17.97 -7.17
N ARG A 15 9.54 17.23 -6.06
CA ARG A 15 9.07 17.74 -4.76
C ARG A 15 10.24 18.01 -3.82
N PRO A 16 10.10 19.00 -2.90
CA PRO A 16 11.07 19.17 -1.83
C PRO A 16 11.33 17.86 -1.09
N ARG A 17 12.59 17.64 -0.69
CA ARG A 17 12.99 16.37 -0.05
C ARG A 17 12.25 16.10 1.26
N GLY A 18 11.82 17.15 1.97
CA GLY A 18 11.00 17.06 3.19
C GLY A 18 9.48 17.06 2.96
N ASP A 19 9.01 17.16 1.71
CA ASP A 19 7.56 17.07 1.39
C ASP A 19 7.13 15.61 1.24
N PHE A 20 7.16 14.87 2.36
CA PHE A 20 6.95 13.43 2.36
C PHE A 20 5.59 13.01 1.77
N TRP A 21 4.52 13.74 2.07
CA TRP A 21 3.19 13.40 1.54
C TRP A 21 3.00 13.83 0.10
N GLY A 22 3.60 14.96 -0.31
CA GLY A 22 3.61 15.39 -1.71
C GLY A 22 4.37 14.44 -2.62
N GLN A 23 5.51 13.89 -2.18
CA GLN A 23 6.31 12.94 -2.94
C GLN A 23 5.51 11.68 -3.32
N VAL A 24 4.70 11.16 -2.42
CA VAL A 24 3.87 9.96 -2.63
C VAL A 24 2.44 10.30 -3.04
N ARG A 25 2.19 11.53 -3.50
CA ARG A 25 0.89 12.03 -3.96
C ARG A 25 -0.26 11.79 -2.97
N ARG A 26 0.04 11.76 -1.69
CA ARG A 26 -0.98 11.74 -0.63
C ARG A 26 -1.49 13.15 -0.38
N THR A 27 -2.23 13.62 -1.38
CA THR A 27 -2.66 15.03 -1.47
C THR A 27 -4.14 15.12 -1.83
N VAL A 28 -4.79 16.19 -1.37
CA VAL A 28 -6.12 16.60 -1.80
C VAL A 28 -5.98 17.96 -2.46
N ARG A 29 -6.43 18.10 -3.73
CA ARG A 29 -6.27 19.33 -4.52
C ARG A 29 -4.82 19.84 -4.56
N GLY A 30 -3.85 18.93 -4.63
CA GLY A 30 -2.42 19.25 -4.70
C GLY A 30 -1.75 19.65 -3.38
N GLN A 31 -2.49 19.73 -2.28
CA GLN A 31 -1.96 19.98 -0.93
C GLN A 31 -1.84 18.67 -0.15
N PRO A 32 -0.80 18.48 0.67
CA PRO A 32 -0.71 17.33 1.56
C PRO A 32 -1.98 17.16 2.39
N VAL A 33 -2.42 15.93 2.58
CA VAL A 33 -3.57 15.65 3.45
C VAL A 33 -3.26 16.06 4.89
N ALA A 34 -4.27 16.49 5.63
CA ALA A 34 -4.10 16.85 7.04
C ALA A 34 -3.57 15.68 7.87
N GLN A 35 -2.77 15.97 8.90
CA GLN A 35 -2.20 14.94 9.78
C GLN A 35 -3.27 14.01 10.35
N ALA A 36 -4.44 14.53 10.73
CA ALA A 36 -5.57 13.72 11.22
C ALA A 36 -5.99 12.62 10.24
N GLN A 37 -5.90 12.85 8.93
CA GLN A 37 -6.19 11.82 7.92
C GLN A 37 -5.09 10.74 7.87
N ILE A 38 -3.85 11.12 8.11
CA ILE A 38 -2.74 10.16 8.24
C ILE A 38 -2.90 9.32 9.51
N ASP A 39 -3.28 9.95 10.62
CA ASP A 39 -3.53 9.27 11.89
C ASP A 39 -4.65 8.25 11.73
N MET A 40 -5.74 8.58 11.03
CA MET A 40 -6.80 7.62 10.68
C MET A 40 -6.28 6.41 9.91
N ILE A 41 -5.38 6.62 8.94
CA ILE A 41 -4.75 5.52 8.19
C ILE A 41 -3.92 4.63 9.12
N VAL A 42 -3.11 5.24 9.98
CA VAL A 42 -2.23 4.51 10.90
C VAL A 42 -3.05 3.68 11.88
N GLU A 43 -4.08 4.26 12.51
CA GLU A 43 -4.93 3.56 13.47
C GLU A 43 -5.75 2.44 12.78
N ALA A 44 -6.27 2.68 11.58
CA ALA A 44 -6.93 1.64 10.80
C ALA A 44 -5.95 0.49 10.44
N ALA A 45 -4.72 0.81 10.03
CA ALA A 45 -3.72 -0.20 9.71
C ALA A 45 -3.32 -1.03 10.93
N VAL A 46 -3.13 -0.39 12.09
CA VAL A 46 -2.86 -1.08 13.36
C VAL A 46 -4.01 -2.03 13.71
N ALA A 47 -5.25 -1.57 13.62
CA ALA A 47 -6.44 -2.38 13.94
C ALA A 47 -6.61 -3.55 12.95
N HIS A 48 -6.53 -3.29 11.64
CA HIS A 48 -6.73 -4.31 10.60
C HIS A 48 -5.63 -5.38 10.60
N LEU A 49 -4.38 -4.98 10.84
CA LEU A 49 -3.28 -5.93 10.99
C LEU A 49 -3.30 -6.64 12.35
N ALA A 50 -4.09 -6.16 13.32
CA ALA A 50 -3.94 -6.52 14.73
C ALA A 50 -2.45 -6.47 15.12
N LEU A 51 -1.85 -5.29 14.91
CA LEU A 51 -0.41 -5.09 15.06
C LEU A 51 -0.04 -5.04 16.55
N GLU A 52 0.89 -5.88 16.95
CA GLU A 52 1.36 -6.03 18.33
C GLU A 52 2.85 -5.69 18.46
N PRO A 53 3.35 -5.34 19.65
CA PRO A 53 4.76 -4.99 19.87
C PRO A 53 5.77 -6.04 19.44
N GLY A 54 5.40 -7.33 19.44
CA GLY A 54 6.25 -8.44 18.99
C GLY A 54 6.25 -8.72 17.49
N ASP A 55 5.38 -8.06 16.73
CA ASP A 55 5.27 -8.28 15.29
C ASP A 55 6.45 -7.66 14.50
N ARG A 56 6.77 -8.27 13.37
CA ARG A 56 7.66 -7.68 12.35
C ARG A 56 6.86 -7.40 11.09
N LEU A 57 6.90 -6.15 10.63
CA LEU A 57 6.08 -5.64 9.52
C LEU A 57 6.89 -5.56 8.22
N LEU A 58 6.34 -6.10 7.13
CA LEU A 58 6.78 -5.86 5.76
C LEU A 58 5.87 -4.82 5.11
N ASP A 59 6.42 -3.68 4.71
CA ASP A 59 5.67 -2.65 3.95
C ASP A 59 6.08 -2.69 2.48
N LEU A 60 5.20 -3.21 1.64
CA LEU A 60 5.39 -3.41 0.20
C LEU A 60 4.93 -2.17 -0.58
N ALA A 61 5.80 -1.66 -1.44
CA ALA A 61 5.65 -0.36 -2.11
C ALA A 61 5.50 0.78 -1.08
N CYS A 62 6.45 0.85 -0.16
CA CYS A 62 6.46 1.73 1.01
C CYS A 62 6.68 3.23 0.66
N GLY A 63 7.04 3.52 -0.59
CA GLY A 63 7.43 4.86 -1.00
C GLY A 63 8.62 5.39 -0.19
N ASN A 64 8.49 6.62 0.30
CA ASN A 64 9.51 7.28 1.11
C ASN A 64 9.48 6.92 2.61
N GLY A 65 8.73 5.89 3.01
CA GLY A 65 8.71 5.38 4.38
C GLY A 65 7.93 6.22 5.41
N ALA A 66 7.34 7.34 5.00
CA ALA A 66 6.62 8.21 5.93
C ALA A 66 5.40 7.54 6.59
N LEU A 67 4.72 6.61 5.89
CA LEU A 67 3.64 5.81 6.47
C LEU A 67 4.17 4.60 7.23
N SER A 68 5.28 3.99 6.78
CA SER A 68 5.88 2.83 7.46
C SER A 68 6.38 3.17 8.86
N ARG A 69 6.98 4.37 9.04
CA ARG A 69 7.60 4.77 10.30
C ARG A 69 6.68 4.67 11.51
N PRO A 70 5.50 5.31 11.56
CA PRO A 70 4.60 5.21 12.72
C PRO A 70 4.13 3.78 12.99
N LEU A 71 4.04 2.93 11.97
CA LEU A 71 3.68 1.52 12.12
C LEU A 71 4.86 0.70 12.70
N PHE A 72 6.09 0.92 12.22
CA PHE A 72 7.28 0.27 12.78
C PHE A 72 7.51 0.63 14.24
N GLN A 73 7.10 1.82 14.68
CA GLN A 73 7.17 2.24 16.07
C GLN A 73 6.14 1.53 16.99
N ARG A 74 5.12 0.88 16.41
CA ARG A 74 4.08 0.14 17.13
C ARG A 74 4.38 -1.37 17.25
N CYS A 75 5.51 -1.84 16.67
CA CYS A 75 5.90 -3.24 16.64
C CYS A 75 7.41 -3.41 16.82
N ALA A 76 7.93 -4.62 16.66
CA ALA A 76 9.37 -4.90 16.77
C ALA A 76 10.21 -4.35 15.58
N GLY A 77 9.59 -3.58 14.70
CA GLY A 77 10.21 -3.03 13.49
C GLY A 77 9.85 -3.81 12.24
N GLY A 78 10.68 -3.70 11.21
CA GLY A 78 10.37 -4.35 9.93
C GLY A 78 11.22 -3.87 8.75
N VAL A 79 10.70 -4.09 7.55
CA VAL A 79 11.35 -3.67 6.32
C VAL A 79 10.32 -3.01 5.38
N GLY A 80 10.67 -1.85 4.83
CA GLY A 80 9.97 -1.19 3.75
C GLY A 80 10.65 -1.51 2.41
N VAL A 81 9.87 -1.80 1.39
CA VAL A 81 10.35 -2.14 0.05
C VAL A 81 9.67 -1.25 -0.97
N ASP A 82 10.43 -0.60 -1.84
CA ASP A 82 9.90 0.19 -2.95
C ASP A 82 10.82 0.09 -4.17
N ILE A 83 10.26 0.20 -5.35
CA ILE A 83 11.03 0.15 -6.61
C ILE A 83 11.79 1.46 -6.88
N SER A 84 11.34 2.58 -6.33
CA SER A 84 11.95 3.89 -6.50
C SER A 84 13.20 4.03 -5.63
N ASP A 85 14.36 4.16 -6.26
CA ASP A 85 15.63 4.42 -5.58
C ASP A 85 15.61 5.76 -4.84
N TYR A 86 14.98 6.78 -5.44
CA TYR A 86 14.86 8.09 -4.83
C TYR A 86 14.00 8.06 -3.56
N LEU A 87 12.79 7.47 -3.63
CA LEU A 87 11.91 7.39 -2.47
C LEU A 87 12.56 6.58 -1.34
N VAL A 88 13.19 5.45 -1.67
CA VAL A 88 13.94 4.66 -0.68
C VAL A 88 15.12 5.42 -0.10
N SER A 89 15.79 6.27 -0.89
CA SER A 89 16.87 7.13 -0.35
C SER A 89 16.33 8.11 0.69
N VAL A 90 15.14 8.70 0.47
CA VAL A 90 14.46 9.54 1.44
C VAL A 90 14.09 8.76 2.70
N ALA A 91 13.53 7.54 2.51
CA ALA A 91 13.17 6.67 3.63
C ALA A 91 14.38 6.32 4.51
N ARG A 92 15.52 6.00 3.90
CA ARG A 92 16.76 5.68 4.61
C ARG A 92 17.33 6.87 5.36
N GLU A 93 17.27 8.06 4.78
CA GLU A 93 17.78 9.28 5.39
C GLU A 93 16.96 9.71 6.61
N HIS A 94 15.63 9.62 6.52
CA HIS A 94 14.75 10.23 7.53
C HIS A 94 14.11 9.22 8.48
N PHE A 95 13.98 7.96 8.10
CA PHE A 95 13.14 6.99 8.80
C PHE A 95 13.81 5.64 9.08
N ALA A 96 15.04 5.40 8.65
CA ALA A 96 15.75 4.17 9.01
C ALA A 96 16.14 4.19 10.51
N GLY A 97 16.24 3.00 11.10
CA GLY A 97 16.62 2.82 12.49
C GLY A 97 17.16 1.41 12.78
N PRO A 98 17.59 1.13 14.00
CA PRO A 98 18.21 -0.16 14.34
C PRO A 98 17.28 -1.37 14.11
N ALA A 99 15.96 -1.19 14.26
CA ALA A 99 14.97 -2.27 14.15
C ALA A 99 14.29 -2.34 12.78
N HIS A 100 14.53 -1.37 11.90
CA HIS A 100 13.86 -1.30 10.59
C HIS A 100 14.70 -0.61 9.54
N GLY A 101 14.53 -1.02 8.29
CA GLY A 101 15.26 -0.49 7.15
C GLY A 101 14.42 -0.46 5.88
N TYR A 102 15.05 -0.03 4.78
CA TYR A 102 14.37 0.15 3.50
C TYR A 102 15.22 -0.41 2.36
N VAL A 103 14.57 -1.11 1.42
CA VAL A 103 15.20 -1.83 0.31
C VAL A 103 14.64 -1.34 -1.01
N VAL A 104 15.53 -1.10 -1.99
CA VAL A 104 15.13 -0.84 -3.37
C VAL A 104 14.89 -2.16 -4.06
N MET A 105 13.64 -2.53 -4.30
CA MET A 105 13.25 -3.74 -5.03
C MET A 105 11.78 -3.65 -5.45
N ASP A 106 11.41 -4.32 -6.54
CA ASP A 106 10.02 -4.57 -6.88
C ASP A 106 9.33 -5.43 -5.80
N ALA A 107 8.08 -5.10 -5.44
CA ALA A 107 7.37 -5.75 -4.35
C ALA A 107 7.14 -7.26 -4.60
N ALA A 108 6.82 -7.65 -5.84
CA ALA A 108 6.62 -9.05 -6.19
C ALA A 108 7.98 -9.81 -6.19
N ALA A 109 9.02 -9.21 -6.76
CA ALA A 109 10.36 -9.77 -6.75
C ALA A 109 10.89 -9.96 -5.31
N TYR A 110 10.63 -9.01 -4.41
CA TYR A 110 10.99 -9.16 -3.00
C TYR A 110 10.26 -10.34 -2.36
N ALA A 111 8.95 -10.45 -2.54
CA ALA A 111 8.19 -11.57 -2.00
C ALA A 111 8.69 -12.93 -2.55
N GLU A 112 9.13 -12.97 -3.80
CA GLU A 112 9.61 -14.18 -4.48
C GLU A 112 11.04 -14.57 -4.09
N THR A 113 11.90 -13.65 -3.64
CA THR A 113 13.34 -13.90 -3.48
C THR A 113 13.86 -13.67 -2.07
N ALA A 114 13.27 -12.75 -1.29
CA ALA A 114 13.79 -12.42 0.04
C ALA A 114 13.63 -13.55 1.06
N ALA A 115 14.48 -13.54 2.07
CA ALA A 115 14.31 -14.38 3.25
C ALA A 115 13.09 -13.89 4.06
N PRO A 116 12.34 -14.80 4.71
CA PRO A 116 11.13 -14.44 5.47
C PRO A 116 11.40 -13.60 6.73
N ASP A 117 12.61 -13.64 7.27
CA ASP A 117 13.15 -12.81 8.36
C ASP A 117 12.20 -12.54 9.53
N GLY A 118 11.38 -13.53 9.87
CA GLY A 118 10.42 -13.44 10.98
C GLY A 118 9.25 -12.48 10.72
N ILE A 119 8.98 -12.07 9.50
CA ILE A 119 7.84 -11.22 9.13
C ILE A 119 6.52 -11.89 9.50
N THR A 120 5.72 -11.21 10.32
CA THR A 120 4.42 -11.68 10.82
C THR A 120 3.24 -10.94 10.22
N LYS A 121 3.44 -9.70 9.78
CA LYS A 121 2.43 -8.83 9.17
C LYS A 121 2.98 -8.21 7.88
N ALA A 122 2.08 -7.93 6.92
CA ALA A 122 2.47 -7.19 5.73
C ALA A 122 1.44 -6.10 5.40
N LEU A 123 1.93 -5.04 4.76
CA LEU A 123 1.16 -3.89 4.30
C LEU A 123 1.46 -3.65 2.83
N CYS A 124 0.44 -3.28 2.03
CA CYS A 124 0.58 -2.63 0.74
C CYS A 124 -0.50 -1.55 0.65
N TYR A 125 -0.15 -0.30 0.98
CA TYR A 125 -1.14 0.76 1.14
C TYR A 125 -1.11 1.77 -0.02
N GLY A 126 -2.19 1.78 -0.81
CA GLY A 126 -2.36 2.69 -1.95
C GLY A 126 -1.58 2.31 -3.20
N SER A 127 -0.97 1.13 -3.25
CA SER A 127 -0.05 0.75 -4.31
C SER A 127 -0.47 -0.48 -5.12
N LEU A 128 -1.31 -1.36 -4.57
CA LEU A 128 -1.75 -2.56 -5.28
C LEU A 128 -2.42 -2.23 -6.62
N SER A 129 -3.10 -1.09 -6.72
CA SER A 129 -3.77 -0.62 -7.93
C SER A 129 -2.81 -0.41 -9.11
N TYR A 130 -1.53 -0.21 -8.84
CA TYR A 130 -0.50 0.01 -9.87
C TYR A 130 0.24 -1.26 -10.29
N LEU A 131 -0.04 -2.39 -9.66
CA LEU A 131 0.47 -3.69 -10.06
C LEU A 131 -0.49 -4.34 -11.07
N ALA A 132 0.06 -4.97 -12.10
CA ALA A 132 -0.71 -5.85 -12.97
C ALA A 132 -1.23 -7.07 -12.18
N ASP A 133 -2.34 -7.66 -12.62
CA ASP A 133 -2.99 -8.75 -11.89
C ASP A 133 -2.07 -9.95 -11.67
N ASP A 134 -1.27 -10.31 -12.66
CA ASP A 134 -0.30 -11.41 -12.57
C ASP A 134 0.79 -11.12 -11.53
N ALA A 135 1.31 -9.89 -11.47
CA ALA A 135 2.30 -9.47 -10.49
C ALA A 135 1.72 -9.46 -9.06
N ALA A 136 0.50 -8.92 -8.90
CA ALA A 136 -0.20 -8.95 -7.62
C ALA A 136 -0.46 -10.39 -7.14
N ALA A 137 -0.92 -11.27 -8.02
CA ALA A 137 -1.16 -12.67 -7.70
C ALA A 137 0.13 -13.44 -7.36
N ARG A 138 1.23 -13.19 -8.09
CA ARG A 138 2.55 -13.78 -7.76
C ARG A 138 3.04 -13.32 -6.39
N MET A 139 2.97 -12.01 -6.11
CA MET A 139 3.33 -11.45 -4.81
C MET A 139 2.57 -12.12 -3.66
N LEU A 140 1.24 -12.21 -3.76
CA LEU A 140 0.41 -12.78 -2.69
C LEU A 140 0.64 -14.29 -2.51
N ARG A 141 0.85 -15.04 -3.60
CA ARG A 141 1.24 -16.46 -3.53
C ARG A 141 2.61 -16.66 -2.89
N ALA A 142 3.60 -15.83 -3.26
CA ALA A 142 4.93 -15.90 -2.69
C ALA A 142 4.93 -15.56 -1.19
N LEU A 143 4.18 -14.54 -0.77
CA LEU A 143 3.99 -14.21 0.64
C LEU A 143 3.36 -15.37 1.41
N HIS A 144 2.39 -16.06 0.84
CA HIS A 144 1.81 -17.24 1.48
C HIS A 144 2.82 -18.40 1.56
N GLY A 145 3.50 -18.74 0.48
CA GLY A 145 4.36 -19.92 0.42
C GLY A 145 5.70 -19.75 1.12
N ARG A 146 6.27 -18.55 1.13
CA ARG A 146 7.64 -18.30 1.57
C ARG A 146 7.75 -17.65 2.95
N PHE A 147 6.68 -17.01 3.45
CA PHE A 147 6.67 -16.32 4.74
C PHE A 147 5.78 -17.07 5.74
N PRO A 148 6.25 -18.15 6.34
CA PRO A 148 5.40 -19.05 7.15
C PRO A 148 4.88 -18.40 8.44
N ALA A 149 5.58 -17.41 8.96
CA ALA A 149 5.14 -16.65 10.14
C ALA A 149 4.12 -15.54 9.80
N LEU A 150 3.94 -15.18 8.53
CA LEU A 150 3.04 -14.12 8.10
C LEU A 150 1.59 -14.54 8.34
N ARG A 151 0.88 -13.78 9.17
CA ARG A 151 -0.51 -14.07 9.59
C ARG A 151 -1.54 -13.19 8.91
N ARG A 152 -1.21 -11.90 8.69
CA ARG A 152 -2.13 -10.94 8.11
C ARG A 152 -1.44 -10.04 7.09
N ILE A 153 -2.19 -9.68 6.06
CA ILE A 153 -1.82 -8.67 5.07
C ILE A 153 -2.91 -7.62 5.02
N LEU A 154 -2.55 -6.34 5.02
CA LEU A 154 -3.45 -5.24 4.70
C LEU A 154 -3.14 -4.73 3.29
N LEU A 155 -4.11 -4.86 2.40
CA LEU A 155 -4.12 -4.20 1.09
C LEU A 155 -5.01 -2.98 1.22
N GLY A 156 -4.42 -1.82 1.48
CA GLY A 156 -5.19 -0.63 1.85
C GLY A 156 -5.42 0.34 0.70
N ASN A 157 -6.46 1.15 0.85
CA ASN A 157 -6.80 2.27 -0.04
C ASN A 157 -7.10 1.84 -1.49
N LEU A 158 -7.83 0.73 -1.67
CA LEU A 158 -8.18 0.16 -2.97
C LEU A 158 -9.40 0.88 -3.58
N PRO A 159 -9.35 1.33 -4.84
CA PRO A 159 -10.51 1.92 -5.48
C PRO A 159 -11.54 0.83 -5.88
N ASP A 160 -12.80 1.04 -5.48
CA ASP A 160 -13.92 0.13 -5.75
C ASP A 160 -14.62 0.49 -7.06
N PRO A 161 -14.63 -0.37 -8.09
CA PRO A 161 -15.29 -0.09 -9.36
C PRO A 161 -16.79 0.17 -9.22
N ALA A 162 -17.46 -0.42 -8.21
CA ALA A 162 -18.86 -0.14 -7.93
C ALA A 162 -19.12 1.31 -7.48
N ARG A 163 -18.08 2.01 -7.03
CA ARG A 163 -18.14 3.40 -6.57
C ARG A 163 -17.43 4.38 -7.51
N ALA A 164 -17.06 3.94 -8.70
CA ALA A 164 -16.34 4.78 -9.67
C ALA A 164 -17.07 6.07 -10.03
N GLY A 165 -18.41 6.03 -10.10
CA GLY A 165 -19.26 7.21 -10.36
C GLY A 165 -19.22 8.30 -9.28
N LEU A 166 -18.73 7.98 -8.07
CA LEU A 166 -18.49 8.97 -7.00
C LEU A 166 -17.15 9.70 -7.16
N PHE A 167 -16.25 9.16 -7.96
CA PHE A 167 -14.95 9.76 -8.25
C PHE A 167 -14.90 10.41 -9.64
N TYR A 168 -15.43 9.73 -10.66
CA TYR A 168 -15.45 10.23 -12.02
C TYR A 168 -16.84 10.75 -12.40
N PRO A 169 -16.97 12.03 -12.78
CA PRO A 169 -18.20 12.49 -13.44
C PRO A 169 -18.32 11.77 -14.79
N ALA A 170 -19.49 11.33 -15.12
CA ALA A 170 -19.94 10.58 -16.28
C ALA A 170 -18.90 10.30 -17.43
N GLY A 171 -18.63 9.03 -17.72
CA GLY A 171 -17.93 8.60 -18.95
C GLY A 171 -16.53 7.98 -18.77
N ALA A 172 -15.98 7.89 -17.56
CA ALA A 172 -14.60 7.44 -17.34
C ALA A 172 -14.43 5.91 -17.19
N ALA A 173 -15.44 5.12 -17.53
CA ALA A 173 -15.44 3.65 -17.32
C ALA A 173 -14.33 2.89 -18.06
N ALA A 174 -13.74 3.45 -19.11
CA ALA A 174 -12.71 2.79 -19.92
C ALA A 174 -11.35 2.64 -19.22
N GLU A 175 -11.05 3.44 -18.20
CA GLU A 175 -9.73 3.46 -17.53
C GLU A 175 -9.68 2.64 -16.23
N LEU A 176 -10.79 2.04 -15.80
CA LEU A 176 -10.86 1.35 -14.51
C LEU A 176 -9.95 0.10 -14.44
N ARG A 177 -9.51 -0.43 -15.57
CA ARG A 177 -8.68 -1.64 -15.64
C ARG A 177 -7.20 -1.36 -15.91
N GLU A 178 -6.83 -0.09 -16.12
CA GLU A 178 -5.48 0.29 -16.51
C GLU A 178 -4.60 0.60 -15.27
N PRO A 179 -3.60 -0.24 -14.95
CA PRO A 179 -2.70 0.01 -13.82
C PRO A 179 -1.91 1.32 -13.97
N ARG A 180 -1.69 1.77 -15.21
CA ARG A 180 -1.00 3.02 -15.51
C ARG A 180 -1.92 4.23 -15.60
N SER A 181 -3.17 4.12 -15.13
CA SER A 181 -4.03 5.29 -14.95
C SER A 181 -3.61 6.13 -13.73
N SER A 182 -4.20 7.31 -13.57
CA SER A 182 -3.86 8.23 -12.46
C SER A 182 -4.12 7.65 -11.06
N ILE A 183 -5.03 6.66 -10.96
CA ILE A 183 -5.41 6.00 -9.69
C ILE A 183 -5.03 4.51 -9.71
N GLY A 184 -4.59 4.00 -10.86
CA GLY A 184 -4.33 2.59 -11.08
C GLY A 184 -5.61 1.80 -11.38
N ALA A 185 -5.49 0.48 -11.44
CA ALA A 185 -6.59 -0.41 -11.71
C ALA A 185 -7.55 -0.49 -10.51
N TRP A 186 -8.84 -0.42 -10.80
CA TRP A 186 -9.90 -0.58 -9.83
C TRP A 186 -10.26 -2.06 -9.71
N ARG A 187 -10.30 -2.58 -8.51
CA ARG A 187 -10.61 -3.98 -8.23
C ARG A 187 -11.73 -4.08 -7.21
N SER A 188 -12.73 -4.88 -7.52
CA SER A 188 -13.78 -5.23 -6.57
C SER A 188 -13.25 -6.15 -5.45
N PRO A 189 -13.93 -6.25 -4.30
CA PRO A 189 -13.61 -7.23 -3.26
C PRO A 189 -13.47 -8.68 -3.77
N VAL A 190 -14.31 -9.08 -4.71
CA VAL A 190 -14.27 -10.44 -5.31
C VAL A 190 -12.99 -10.64 -6.12
N GLU A 191 -12.57 -9.65 -6.90
CA GLU A 191 -11.33 -9.73 -7.68
C GLU A 191 -10.10 -9.77 -6.77
N VAL A 192 -10.09 -8.98 -5.69
CA VAL A 192 -9.00 -9.05 -4.70
C VAL A 192 -8.94 -10.41 -4.02
N ALA A 193 -10.08 -11.00 -3.67
CA ALA A 193 -10.13 -12.36 -3.12
C ALA A 193 -9.63 -13.41 -4.11
N ALA A 194 -9.95 -13.26 -5.40
CA ALA A 194 -9.42 -14.14 -6.44
C ALA A 194 -7.89 -14.02 -6.60
N LEU A 195 -7.34 -12.81 -6.55
CA LEU A 195 -5.89 -12.58 -6.57
C LEU A 195 -5.19 -13.18 -5.35
N ALA A 196 -5.80 -13.07 -4.17
CA ALA A 196 -5.27 -13.62 -2.93
C ALA A 196 -5.18 -15.16 -2.96
N GLY A 197 -6.16 -15.82 -3.60
CA GLY A 197 -6.22 -17.27 -3.71
C GLY A 197 -6.65 -17.97 -2.42
N PRO A 198 -6.68 -19.32 -2.41
CA PRO A 198 -7.34 -20.10 -1.36
C PRO A 198 -6.61 -20.12 -0.01
N GLY A 199 -5.37 -19.65 0.05
CA GLY A 199 -4.58 -19.60 1.30
C GLY A 199 -4.99 -18.47 2.26
N TRP A 200 -5.92 -17.60 1.86
CA TRP A 200 -6.29 -16.42 2.61
C TRP A 200 -7.82 -16.31 2.75
N ASP A 201 -8.28 -15.95 3.94
CA ASP A 201 -9.61 -15.38 4.15
C ASP A 201 -9.53 -13.87 3.93
N VAL A 202 -10.44 -13.31 3.13
CA VAL A 202 -10.41 -11.88 2.74
C VAL A 202 -11.62 -11.16 3.33
N TRP A 203 -11.36 -10.12 4.10
CA TRP A 203 -12.35 -9.24 4.70
C TRP A 203 -12.18 -7.82 4.21
N CYS A 204 -13.25 -7.17 3.78
CA CYS A 204 -13.19 -5.80 3.25
C CYS A 204 -13.85 -4.81 4.19
N HIS A 205 -13.22 -3.66 4.37
CA HIS A 205 -13.64 -2.59 5.27
C HIS A 205 -13.62 -1.25 4.54
N THR A 206 -14.52 -0.37 4.88
CA THR A 206 -14.49 1.03 4.45
C THR A 206 -13.96 1.89 5.59
N MET A 207 -13.17 2.92 5.24
CA MET A 207 -12.76 3.95 6.19
C MET A 207 -14.00 4.74 6.69
N PRO A 208 -13.93 5.35 7.88
CA PRO A 208 -14.99 6.25 8.35
C PRO A 208 -15.37 7.33 7.33
N PRO A 209 -16.62 7.81 7.30
CA PRO A 209 -17.10 8.75 6.27
C PRO A 209 -16.34 10.08 6.19
N ASP A 210 -15.69 10.52 7.26
CA ASP A 210 -14.84 11.69 7.32
C ASP A 210 -13.42 11.49 6.76
N PHE A 211 -13.06 10.26 6.42
CA PHE A 211 -11.83 9.98 5.68
C PHE A 211 -11.97 10.48 4.23
N PHE A 212 -10.97 11.23 3.75
CA PHE A 212 -11.05 11.96 2.47
C PHE A 212 -11.35 11.07 1.24
N ALA A 213 -11.02 9.80 1.28
CA ALA A 213 -11.20 8.85 0.18
C ALA A 213 -12.26 7.75 0.47
N ALA A 214 -12.97 7.79 1.60
CA ALA A 214 -13.93 6.78 2.04
C ALA A 214 -15.06 6.53 1.04
N HIS A 215 -15.44 7.57 0.27
CA HIS A 215 -16.57 7.51 -0.66
C HIS A 215 -16.34 6.56 -1.85
N TYR A 216 -15.07 6.24 -2.22
CA TYR A 216 -14.79 5.37 -3.37
C TYR A 216 -13.73 4.30 -3.11
N ARG A 217 -13.18 4.22 -1.91
CA ARG A 217 -12.11 3.26 -1.56
C ARG A 217 -12.51 2.35 -0.41
N TYR A 218 -11.82 1.21 -0.34
CA TYR A 218 -11.92 0.24 0.74
C TYR A 218 -10.54 -0.34 1.07
N ASP A 219 -10.45 -1.03 2.19
CA ASP A 219 -9.31 -1.80 2.64
C ASP A 219 -9.66 -3.29 2.62
N ALA A 220 -8.73 -4.14 2.19
CA ALA A 220 -8.87 -5.58 2.23
C ALA A 220 -7.85 -6.19 3.20
N VAL A 221 -8.33 -6.92 4.18
CA VAL A 221 -7.53 -7.65 5.17
C VAL A 221 -7.51 -9.13 4.77
N LEU A 222 -6.32 -9.66 4.54
CA LEU A 222 -6.09 -11.06 4.27
C LEU A 222 -5.60 -11.74 5.56
N VAL A 223 -6.29 -12.79 5.98
CA VAL A 223 -5.92 -13.59 7.15
C VAL A 223 -5.52 -14.97 6.68
N ARG A 224 -4.35 -15.44 7.10
CA ARG A 224 -3.85 -16.78 6.72
C ARG A 224 -4.78 -17.86 7.27
N ARG A 225 -5.14 -18.80 6.42
CA ARG A 225 -5.84 -20.03 6.78
C ARG A 225 -4.93 -21.05 7.46
#